data_3c54f543c3013222888b61546aff73d9
#
_entry.id   3c54f543c3013222888b61546aff73d9
#
_cell.length_a   1.000
_cell.length_b   1.000
_cell.length_c   1.000
_cell.angle_alpha   90.00
_cell.angle_beta   90.00
_cell.angle_gamma   90.00
#
_symmetry.space_group_name_H-M   'P 1'
#
loop_
_entity.id
_entity.type
_entity.pdbx_description
1 polymer ?
#
loop_
_entity_poly.entity_id
_entity_poly.type
_entity_poly.pdbx_seq_one_letter_code
_entity_poly.pdbx_strand_id
1 'polypeptide(L)'
;MNIKKSMVYSLGIILLVVLAGYMITKHSSFQTANAVQEDSKDIQKITLGIKNYNYYPNTVTVKSGKPVRISLDSSVTGCLRSFTLRDFGIAKNLRTPQEYVEFTPTKAGTYKFACSMGMGTGTLIVE
;
A
#
# COMPACT_ATOMS: atom_id res chain seq x y z
N MET A 1 -45.23 46.77 -28.24
CA MET A 1 -44.20 47.18 -27.28
C MET A 1 -43.84 46.00 -26.39
N ASN A 2 -42.88 45.16 -26.85
CA ASN A 2 -42.66 43.85 -26.24
C ASN A 2 -41.32 43.76 -25.48
N ILE A 3 -40.74 44.88 -25.13
CA ILE A 3 -39.42 44.97 -24.45
C ILE A 3 -39.43 44.34 -23.05
N LYS A 4 -40.52 44.49 -22.32
CA LYS A 4 -40.65 43.93 -20.96
C LYS A 4 -40.74 42.39 -20.98
N LYS A 5 -41.40 41.79 -21.96
CA LYS A 5 -41.48 40.34 -22.09
C LYS A 5 -40.15 39.73 -22.51
N SER A 6 -39.44 40.35 -23.43
CA SER A 6 -38.12 39.91 -23.86
C SER A 6 -37.10 39.94 -22.72
N MET A 7 -37.17 40.97 -21.88
CA MET A 7 -36.26 41.14 -20.72
C MET A 7 -36.52 40.08 -19.64
N VAL A 8 -37.79 39.68 -19.44
CA VAL A 8 -38.13 38.60 -18.49
C VAL A 8 -37.67 37.26 -18.99
N TYR A 9 -37.77 36.99 -20.30
CA TYR A 9 -37.29 35.73 -20.89
C TYR A 9 -35.77 35.63 -20.83
N SER A 10 -35.05 36.73 -21.09
CA SER A 10 -33.58 36.74 -21.00
C SER A 10 -33.07 36.53 -19.56
N LEU A 11 -33.71 37.11 -18.58
CA LEU A 11 -33.41 36.88 -17.17
C LEU A 11 -33.70 35.44 -16.74
N GLY A 12 -34.79 34.86 -17.21
CA GLY A 12 -35.13 33.45 -16.97
C GLY A 12 -34.11 32.46 -17.54
N ILE A 13 -33.65 32.73 -18.75
CA ILE A 13 -32.61 31.88 -19.40
C ILE A 13 -31.30 31.99 -18.65
N ILE A 14 -30.87 33.17 -18.24
CA ILE A 14 -29.63 33.36 -17.45
C ILE A 14 -29.71 32.63 -16.12
N LEU A 15 -30.84 32.71 -15.43
CA LEU A 15 -31.06 31.99 -14.16
C LEU A 15 -31.02 30.48 -14.34
N LEU A 16 -31.59 29.95 -15.43
CA LEU A 16 -31.54 28.53 -15.75
C LEU A 16 -30.12 28.05 -16.06
N VAL A 17 -29.34 28.82 -16.80
CA VAL A 17 -27.94 28.50 -17.10
C VAL A 17 -27.07 28.52 -15.85
N VAL A 18 -27.30 29.48 -14.95
CA VAL A 18 -26.57 29.55 -13.68
C VAL A 18 -26.95 28.39 -12.76
N LEU A 19 -28.22 28.02 -12.69
CA LEU A 19 -28.69 26.86 -11.92
C LEU A 19 -28.13 25.54 -12.49
N ALA A 20 -28.12 25.39 -13.80
CA ALA A 20 -27.55 24.22 -14.47
C ALA A 20 -26.03 24.14 -14.22
N GLY A 21 -25.32 25.24 -14.33
CA GLY A 21 -23.90 25.33 -14.01
C GLY A 21 -23.59 25.00 -12.55
N TYR A 22 -24.42 25.48 -11.63
CA TYR A 22 -24.29 25.18 -10.20
C TYR A 22 -24.52 23.69 -9.87
N MET A 23 -25.47 23.06 -10.55
CA MET A 23 -25.72 21.62 -10.39
C MET A 23 -24.56 20.79 -10.96
N ILE A 24 -23.96 21.21 -12.07
CA ILE A 24 -22.81 20.49 -12.67
C ILE A 24 -21.59 20.59 -11.75
N THR A 25 -21.35 21.73 -11.13
CA THR A 25 -20.21 21.89 -10.20
C THR A 25 -20.38 21.11 -8.89
N LYS A 26 -21.62 20.87 -8.46
CA LYS A 26 -21.89 20.02 -7.29
C LYS A 26 -21.88 18.51 -7.59
N HIS A 27 -22.06 18.10 -8.84
CA HIS A 27 -22.04 16.71 -9.24
C HIS A 27 -20.69 16.25 -9.86
N SER A 28 -19.69 17.11 -9.93
CA SER A 28 -18.35 16.71 -10.32
C SER A 28 -17.55 16.09 -9.16
N SER A 29 -18.22 15.33 -8.30
CA SER A 29 -17.58 14.24 -7.59
C SER A 29 -17.62 13.00 -8.49
N PHE A 30 -17.03 13.12 -9.67
CA PHE A 30 -16.55 11.93 -10.36
C PHE A 30 -15.37 11.44 -9.53
N GLN A 31 -15.69 10.71 -8.49
CA GLN A 31 -14.73 9.83 -7.88
C GLN A 31 -14.37 8.81 -8.94
N THR A 32 -13.29 9.06 -9.63
CA THR A 32 -12.53 7.97 -10.22
C THR A 32 -12.20 7.05 -9.05
N ALA A 33 -13.03 6.03 -8.90
CA ALA A 33 -12.74 4.91 -8.04
C ALA A 33 -11.37 4.35 -8.41
N ASN A 34 -10.63 3.96 -7.36
CA ASN A 34 -9.46 3.11 -7.37
C ASN A 34 -8.12 3.79 -7.59
N ALA A 35 -7.81 4.79 -6.78
CA ALA A 35 -6.65 4.58 -5.95
C ALA A 35 -7.21 4.09 -4.60
N VAL A 36 -7.15 2.80 -4.34
CA VAL A 36 -6.99 2.31 -2.99
C VAL A 36 -5.69 2.97 -2.53
N GLN A 37 -5.78 4.17 -1.99
CA GLN A 37 -4.80 4.61 -1.03
C GLN A 37 -5.01 3.64 0.15
N GLU A 38 -4.36 2.49 0.04
CA GLU A 38 -3.98 1.76 1.22
C GLU A 38 -3.34 2.79 2.13
N ASP A 39 -4.02 3.05 3.21
CA ASP A 39 -3.57 3.96 4.24
C ASP A 39 -2.20 3.45 4.68
N SER A 40 -1.16 4.03 4.11
CA SER A 40 0.24 3.62 4.34
C SER A 40 0.64 3.81 5.81
N LYS A 41 -0.28 4.33 6.61
CA LYS A 41 -0.15 4.54 8.05
C LYS A 41 -0.18 3.25 8.87
N ASP A 42 -0.82 2.19 8.36
CA ASP A 42 -0.97 0.94 9.10
C ASP A 42 -0.04 -0.19 8.62
N ILE A 43 0.74 0.03 7.58
CA ILE A 43 1.69 -0.96 7.08
C ILE A 43 2.94 -0.98 7.96
N GLN A 44 3.23 -2.15 8.52
CA GLN A 44 4.44 -2.40 9.29
C GLN A 44 5.59 -2.70 8.33
N LYS A 45 6.47 -1.73 8.11
CA LYS A 45 7.60 -1.84 7.19
C LYS A 45 8.84 -2.36 7.91
N ILE A 46 9.43 -3.42 7.37
CA ILE A 46 10.65 -4.04 7.86
C ILE A 46 11.66 -4.06 6.73
N THR A 47 12.86 -3.58 6.99
CA THR A 47 13.99 -3.69 6.07
C THR A 47 15.06 -4.56 6.70
N LEU A 48 15.43 -5.63 6.04
CA LEU A 48 16.48 -6.54 6.47
C LEU A 48 17.78 -6.26 5.70
N GLY A 49 18.86 -6.20 6.41
CA GLY A 49 20.21 -6.17 5.86
C GLY A 49 20.98 -7.44 6.19
N ILE A 50 22.29 -7.40 6.00
CA ILE A 50 23.23 -8.47 6.35
C ILE A 50 24.19 -8.00 7.43
N LYS A 51 24.33 -8.84 8.44
CA LYS A 51 25.34 -8.71 9.47
C LYS A 51 25.79 -10.12 9.89
N ASN A 52 27.11 -10.33 9.99
CA ASN A 52 27.69 -11.63 10.34
C ASN A 52 27.14 -12.77 9.44
N TYR A 53 27.07 -12.53 8.14
CA TYR A 53 26.59 -13.49 7.13
C TYR A 53 25.15 -13.94 7.30
N ASN A 54 24.35 -13.21 8.05
CA ASN A 54 22.93 -13.51 8.29
C ASN A 54 22.06 -12.28 8.15
N TYR A 55 20.74 -12.47 8.07
CA TYR A 55 19.78 -11.37 8.10
C TYR A 55 19.89 -10.58 9.39
N TYR A 56 19.80 -9.26 9.24
CA TYR A 56 19.82 -8.34 10.37
C TYR A 56 18.75 -7.23 10.19
N PRO A 57 17.91 -6.95 11.18
CA PRO A 57 17.77 -7.66 12.45
C PRO A 57 17.35 -9.13 12.27
N ASN A 58 17.83 -10.01 13.12
CA ASN A 58 17.55 -11.44 13.03
C ASN A 58 16.19 -11.81 13.65
N THR A 59 15.68 -10.98 14.55
CA THR A 59 14.35 -11.12 15.14
C THR A 59 13.57 -9.84 14.92
N VAL A 60 12.37 -9.96 14.36
CA VAL A 60 11.45 -8.85 14.14
C VAL A 60 10.11 -9.16 14.76
N THR A 61 9.49 -8.15 15.36
CA THR A 61 8.18 -8.26 16.00
C THR A 61 7.18 -7.40 15.26
N VAL A 62 6.03 -7.96 14.93
CA VAL A 62 4.92 -7.30 14.26
C VAL A 62 3.61 -7.56 14.96
N LYS A 63 2.61 -6.75 14.69
CA LYS A 63 1.25 -6.92 15.21
C LYS A 63 0.39 -7.70 14.26
N SER A 64 -0.41 -8.61 14.79
CA SER A 64 -1.42 -9.35 14.02
C SER A 64 -2.53 -8.41 13.52
N GLY A 65 -3.16 -8.78 12.40
CA GLY A 65 -4.25 -8.03 11.79
C GLY A 65 -3.83 -6.80 10.99
N LYS A 66 -2.54 -6.46 10.95
CA LYS A 66 -2.00 -5.34 10.18
C LYS A 66 -1.06 -5.82 9.08
N PRO A 67 -1.11 -5.22 7.88
CA PRO A 67 -0.20 -5.59 6.80
C PRO A 67 1.26 -5.41 7.21
N VAL A 68 2.09 -6.37 6.83
CA VAL A 68 3.54 -6.34 7.02
C VAL A 68 4.22 -6.36 5.67
N ARG A 69 5.18 -5.48 5.49
CA ARG A 69 5.97 -5.38 4.26
C ARG A 69 7.45 -5.57 4.60
N ILE A 70 8.06 -6.59 4.02
CA ILE A 70 9.48 -6.90 4.22
C ILE A 70 10.24 -6.66 2.92
N SER A 71 11.27 -5.85 3.00
CA SER A 71 12.23 -5.57 1.94
C SER A 71 13.65 -5.90 2.40
N LEU A 72 14.55 -6.03 1.43
CA LEU A 72 15.98 -6.28 1.68
C LEU A 72 16.77 -5.06 1.22
N ASP A 73 17.69 -4.57 2.03
CA ASP A 73 18.54 -3.46 1.64
C ASP A 73 19.65 -3.88 0.65
N SER A 74 20.47 -2.94 0.23
CA SER A 74 21.54 -3.17 -0.73
C SER A 74 22.69 -4.04 -0.21
N SER A 75 22.79 -4.26 1.10
CA SER A 75 23.81 -5.15 1.69
C SER A 75 23.50 -6.62 1.45
N VAL A 76 22.23 -6.95 1.17
CA VAL A 76 21.82 -8.33 0.87
C VAL A 76 22.20 -8.71 -0.55
N THR A 77 22.97 -9.76 -0.70
CA THR A 77 23.48 -10.24 -1.99
C THR A 77 23.34 -11.75 -2.15
N GLY A 78 23.48 -12.22 -3.37
CA GLY A 78 23.51 -13.64 -3.68
C GLY A 78 22.22 -14.37 -3.30
N CYS A 79 22.35 -15.57 -2.75
CA CYS A 79 21.22 -16.44 -2.41
C CYS A 79 20.32 -15.86 -1.30
N LEU A 80 20.83 -14.95 -0.50
CA LEU A 80 20.06 -14.28 0.56
C LEU A 80 18.95 -13.37 0.03
N ARG A 81 18.99 -13.01 -1.25
CA ARG A 81 17.88 -12.31 -1.92
C ARG A 81 16.68 -13.19 -2.20
N SER A 82 16.84 -14.50 -2.18
CA SER A 82 15.74 -15.45 -2.31
C SER A 82 15.06 -15.66 -0.95
N PHE A 83 14.21 -14.72 -0.60
CA PHE A 83 13.53 -14.66 0.71
C PHE A 83 12.36 -15.62 0.77
N THR A 84 12.25 -16.36 1.85
CA THR A 84 11.12 -17.25 2.13
C THR A 84 10.53 -17.02 3.53
N LEU A 85 9.22 -17.08 3.59
CA LEU A 85 8.44 -17.12 4.83
C LEU A 85 7.33 -18.15 4.61
N ARG A 86 7.69 -19.42 4.80
CA ARG A 86 6.91 -20.58 4.34
C ARG A 86 5.55 -20.69 5.01
N ASP A 87 5.46 -20.35 6.29
CA ASP A 87 4.20 -20.39 7.03
C ASP A 87 3.12 -19.45 6.45
N PHE A 88 3.54 -18.45 5.67
CA PHE A 88 2.66 -17.52 4.95
C PHE A 88 2.65 -17.77 3.44
N GLY A 89 3.23 -18.86 2.97
CA GLY A 89 3.28 -19.19 1.55
C GLY A 89 4.16 -18.25 0.71
N ILE A 90 5.12 -17.58 1.33
CA ILE A 90 5.97 -16.59 0.66
C ILE A 90 7.29 -17.22 0.25
N ALA A 91 7.61 -17.10 -1.04
CA ALA A 91 8.92 -17.38 -1.60
C ALA A 91 9.14 -16.44 -2.77
N LYS A 92 10.02 -15.46 -2.60
CA LYS A 92 10.26 -14.43 -3.61
C LYS A 92 11.73 -14.03 -3.65
N ASN A 93 12.27 -13.88 -4.85
CA ASN A 93 13.57 -13.30 -5.06
C ASN A 93 13.45 -11.76 -5.10
N LEU A 94 13.93 -11.09 -4.07
CA LEU A 94 13.92 -9.64 -3.92
C LEU A 94 15.23 -9.08 -4.50
N ARG A 95 15.22 -8.76 -5.78
CA ARG A 95 16.42 -8.37 -6.54
C ARG A 95 16.92 -6.98 -6.22
N THR A 96 16.00 -6.09 -5.84
CA THR A 96 16.29 -4.69 -5.56
C THR A 96 15.73 -4.27 -4.20
N PRO A 97 16.26 -3.20 -3.57
CA PRO A 97 15.73 -2.70 -2.30
C PRO A 97 14.28 -2.18 -2.39
N GLN A 98 13.77 -1.91 -3.58
CA GLN A 98 12.40 -1.45 -3.81
C GLN A 98 11.39 -2.61 -3.87
N GLU A 99 11.86 -3.83 -4.14
CA GLU A 99 11.02 -5.01 -4.11
C GLU A 99 10.74 -5.45 -2.68
N TYR A 100 9.56 -5.95 -2.45
CA TYR A 100 9.12 -6.40 -1.12
C TYR A 100 8.17 -7.59 -1.21
N VAL A 101 7.99 -8.26 -0.10
CA VAL A 101 6.89 -9.17 0.15
C VAL A 101 5.91 -8.50 1.12
N GLU A 102 4.63 -8.76 0.94
CA GLU A 102 3.57 -8.22 1.79
C GLU A 102 2.61 -9.32 2.21
N PHE A 103 2.23 -9.32 3.46
CA PHE A 103 1.28 -10.27 4.03
C PHE A 103 0.63 -9.66 5.27
N THR A 104 -0.51 -10.21 5.65
CA THR A 104 -1.21 -9.80 6.88
C THR A 104 -1.27 -11.00 7.82
N PRO A 105 -0.48 -11.03 8.89
CA PRO A 105 -0.55 -12.11 9.86
C PRO A 105 -1.83 -12.00 10.67
N THR A 106 -2.55 -13.10 10.81
CA THR A 106 -3.82 -13.16 11.56
C THR A 106 -3.71 -13.95 12.85
N LYS A 107 -2.66 -14.73 13.01
CA LYS A 107 -2.42 -15.58 14.17
C LYS A 107 -1.12 -15.20 14.86
N ALA A 108 -1.21 -14.85 16.15
CA ALA A 108 -0.04 -14.64 16.99
C ALA A 108 0.81 -15.91 17.08
N GLY A 109 2.11 -15.75 17.14
CA GLY A 109 3.05 -16.86 17.22
C GLY A 109 4.44 -16.49 16.77
N THR A 110 5.30 -17.48 16.70
CA THR A 110 6.69 -17.35 16.26
C THR A 110 6.89 -18.12 14.97
N TYR A 111 7.36 -17.42 13.94
CA TYR A 111 7.55 -17.94 12.60
C TYR A 111 9.00 -17.76 12.17
N LYS A 112 9.47 -18.60 11.25
CA LYS A 112 10.83 -18.46 10.71
C LYS A 112 10.81 -17.94 9.29
N PHE A 113 11.69 -16.99 9.01
CA PHE A 113 12.07 -16.65 7.64
C PHE A 113 13.49 -17.08 7.34
N ALA A 114 13.74 -17.36 6.10
CA ALA A 114 15.05 -17.84 5.64
C ALA A 114 15.26 -17.50 4.17
N CYS A 115 16.50 -17.62 3.70
CA CYS A 115 16.72 -17.72 2.27
C CYS A 115 16.36 -19.15 1.78
N SER A 116 16.12 -19.29 0.48
CA SER A 116 15.73 -20.58 -0.12
C SER A 116 16.75 -21.70 0.11
N MET A 117 18.03 -21.35 0.28
CA MET A 117 19.12 -22.28 0.54
C MET A 117 19.33 -22.55 2.05
N GLY A 118 18.63 -21.86 2.92
CA GLY A 118 18.77 -22.01 4.37
C GLY A 118 20.04 -21.40 4.97
N MET A 119 20.81 -20.64 4.22
CA MET A 119 22.07 -20.03 4.69
C MET A 119 21.84 -18.80 5.56
N GLY A 120 20.77 -18.06 5.33
CA GLY A 120 20.33 -16.96 6.16
C GLY A 120 18.98 -17.29 6.80
N THR A 121 18.84 -17.00 8.08
CA THR A 121 17.62 -17.29 8.86
C THR A 121 17.28 -16.16 9.80
N GLY A 122 16.02 -16.07 10.20
CA GLY A 122 15.57 -15.15 11.22
C GLY A 122 14.22 -15.56 11.77
N THR A 123 13.75 -14.78 12.73
CA THR A 123 12.52 -15.05 13.48
C THR A 123 11.56 -13.88 13.35
N LEU A 124 10.33 -14.18 12.99
CA LEU A 124 9.21 -13.25 12.99
C LEU A 124 8.31 -13.57 14.18
N ILE A 125 8.14 -12.61 15.07
CA ILE A 125 7.21 -12.69 16.19
C ILE A 125 5.96 -11.90 15.85
N VAL A 126 4.80 -12.53 15.89
CA VAL A 126 3.49 -11.89 15.70
C VAL A 126 2.78 -11.83 17.05
N GLU A 127 2.42 -10.63 17.46
CA GLU A 127 1.71 -10.33 18.70
C GLU A 127 0.24 -10.00 18.47
#